data_c59dc528e642392b26dd8c79ff01d960
#
_entry.id   c59dc528e642392b26dd8c79ff01d960
#
_cell.length_a   1.000
_cell.length_b   1.000
_cell.length_c   1.000
_cell.angle_alpha   90.00
_cell.angle_beta   90.00
_cell.angle_gamma   90.00
#
_symmetry.space_group_name_H-M   'P 1'
#
loop_
_entity.id
_entity.type
_entity.pdbx_description
1 polymer ?
#
loop_
_entity_poly.entity_id
_entity_poly.type
_entity_poly.pdbx_seq_one_letter_code
_entity_poly.pdbx_strand_id
1 'polypeptide(L)'
;MNKNKNYINKNYWESYYSKKKSPQKRSSFALFCKKHVRNYKGTIIDLGCGNGRDTFYFNKLNLKCIGIDKSKVIISKNKKKKKSDFILFKRKNFSKCNFDKMVNNKFSIYSRFILHAIDENTEKKLFKNILSSKKLEYLFIEARSINDKLYGIGKKVGNHAYITTHYRRFIDPKKLKSKLSMFFNIKYFNEAVGYSKLKHDNPSLIRVIAKRK
;
A
#
# COMPACT_ATOMS: atom_id res chain seq x y z
N MET A 1 22.78 -11.87 5.14
CA MET A 1 22.27 -11.60 3.77
C MET A 1 21.10 -10.58 3.65
N ASN A 2 20.44 -10.16 4.73
CA ASN A 2 19.24 -9.28 4.66
C ASN A 2 19.51 -7.76 4.62
N LYS A 3 20.70 -7.28 5.00
CA LYS A 3 20.98 -5.82 5.01
C LYS A 3 21.04 -5.20 3.61
N ASN A 4 21.57 -5.93 2.64
CA ASN A 4 21.70 -5.42 1.25
C ASN A 4 20.36 -5.18 0.53
N LYS A 5 19.35 -6.03 0.73
CA LYS A 5 18.03 -5.90 0.06
C LYS A 5 17.26 -4.65 0.51
N ASN A 6 17.28 -4.37 1.81
CA ASN A 6 16.63 -3.18 2.37
C ASN A 6 17.33 -1.87 1.95
N TYR A 7 18.64 -1.91 1.78
CA TYR A 7 19.44 -0.78 1.33
C TYR A 7 19.15 -0.41 -0.14
N ILE A 8 19.12 -1.43 -1.03
CA ILE A 8 18.81 -1.25 -2.46
C ILE A 8 17.40 -0.64 -2.63
N ASN A 9 16.39 -1.15 -1.91
CA ASN A 9 15.03 -0.63 -2.00
C ASN A 9 14.90 0.80 -1.44
N LYS A 10 15.57 1.10 -0.34
CA LYS A 10 15.53 2.44 0.26
C LYS A 10 16.11 3.47 -0.70
N ASN A 11 17.29 3.22 -1.24
CA ASN A 11 17.97 4.14 -2.15
C ASN A 11 17.21 4.31 -3.47
N TYR A 12 16.59 3.24 -3.98
CA TYR A 12 15.74 3.31 -5.16
C TYR A 12 14.57 4.28 -4.96
N TRP A 13 13.80 4.17 -3.86
CA TRP A 13 12.64 5.02 -3.65
C TRP A 13 13.00 6.47 -3.33
N GLU A 14 14.09 6.73 -2.56
CA GLU A 14 14.58 8.09 -2.34
C GLU A 14 15.00 8.74 -3.66
N SER A 15 15.76 8.03 -4.51
CA SER A 15 16.15 8.50 -5.86
C SER A 15 14.93 8.67 -6.77
N TYR A 16 13.97 7.75 -6.74
CA TYR A 16 12.74 7.86 -7.52
C TYR A 16 11.98 9.15 -7.21
N TYR A 17 11.78 9.45 -5.92
CA TYR A 17 11.03 10.63 -5.50
C TYR A 17 11.82 11.94 -5.62
N SER A 18 13.14 11.88 -5.68
CA SER A 18 13.96 13.07 -5.95
C SER A 18 13.97 13.44 -7.44
N LYS A 19 14.10 12.44 -8.34
CA LYS A 19 14.40 12.65 -9.76
C LYS A 19 13.19 12.50 -10.68
N LYS A 20 12.18 11.69 -10.36
CA LYS A 20 11.08 11.38 -11.27
C LYS A 20 9.79 12.10 -10.93
N LYS A 21 9.12 12.58 -11.98
CA LYS A 21 7.73 13.06 -11.89
C LYS A 21 6.80 11.85 -11.75
N SER A 22 6.42 11.50 -10.53
CA SER A 22 5.42 10.46 -10.26
C SER A 22 4.02 10.93 -10.68
N PRO A 23 3.11 10.02 -11.07
CA PRO A 23 1.74 10.37 -11.45
C PRO A 23 1.05 11.19 -10.36
N GLN A 24 0.43 12.32 -10.74
CA GLN A 24 -0.24 13.23 -9.80
C GLN A 24 -1.73 12.93 -9.63
N LYS A 25 -2.39 12.43 -10.68
CA LYS A 25 -3.80 12.03 -10.62
C LYS A 25 -3.97 10.82 -9.70
N ARG A 26 -5.10 10.77 -8.98
CA ARG A 26 -5.50 9.61 -8.17
C ARG A 26 -5.35 8.30 -8.94
N SER A 27 -5.10 7.22 -8.24
CA SER A 27 -5.08 5.90 -8.87
C SER A 27 -6.50 5.41 -9.21
N SER A 28 -6.58 4.45 -10.14
CA SER A 28 -7.82 3.72 -10.42
C SER A 28 -8.28 2.92 -9.19
N PHE A 29 -7.35 2.47 -8.34
CA PHE A 29 -7.68 1.77 -7.12
C PHE A 29 -8.32 2.68 -6.07
N ALA A 30 -7.81 3.90 -5.89
CA ALA A 30 -8.45 4.86 -5.00
C ALA A 30 -9.86 5.22 -5.46
N LEU A 31 -10.06 5.37 -6.79
CA LEU A 31 -11.39 5.57 -7.36
C LEU A 31 -12.30 4.36 -7.13
N PHE A 32 -11.80 3.15 -7.31
CA PHE A 32 -12.53 1.91 -7.04
C PHE A 32 -12.98 1.81 -5.57
N CYS A 33 -12.10 2.20 -4.62
CA CYS A 33 -12.42 2.19 -3.20
C CYS A 33 -13.45 3.25 -2.78
N LYS A 34 -13.67 4.32 -3.58
CA LYS A 34 -14.55 5.45 -3.25
C LYS A 34 -15.93 4.99 -2.76
N LYS A 35 -16.56 4.01 -3.44
CA LYS A 35 -17.89 3.51 -3.08
C LYS A 35 -17.97 2.90 -1.68
N HIS A 36 -16.85 2.37 -1.16
CA HIS A 36 -16.79 1.75 0.16
C HIS A 36 -16.43 2.74 1.28
N VAL A 37 -15.96 3.93 0.92
CA VAL A 37 -15.54 4.95 1.89
C VAL A 37 -16.38 6.24 1.84
N ARG A 38 -17.39 6.32 0.97
CA ARG A 38 -18.18 7.54 0.74
C ARG A 38 -18.78 8.12 2.04
N ASN A 39 -19.29 7.25 2.91
CA ASN A 39 -19.92 7.65 4.19
C ASN A 39 -19.07 7.21 5.39
N TYR A 40 -17.80 6.95 5.17
CA TYR A 40 -16.91 6.45 6.20
C TYR A 40 -16.54 7.56 7.19
N LYS A 41 -16.75 7.33 8.48
CA LYS A 41 -16.49 8.29 9.56
C LYS A 41 -15.13 8.07 10.24
N GLY A 42 -14.42 7.03 9.88
CA GLY A 42 -13.08 6.72 10.41
C GLY A 42 -11.97 7.42 9.65
N THR A 43 -10.74 7.04 9.97
CA THR A 43 -9.52 7.55 9.32
C THR A 43 -9.00 6.57 8.29
N ILE A 44 -8.61 7.03 7.11
CA ILE A 44 -7.88 6.23 6.12
C ILE A 44 -6.38 6.35 6.40
N ILE A 45 -5.73 5.21 6.65
CA ILE A 45 -4.26 5.13 6.76
C ILE A 45 -3.71 4.58 5.44
N ASP A 46 -3.03 5.43 4.68
CA ASP A 46 -2.41 5.10 3.39
C ASP A 46 -0.96 4.67 3.62
N LEU A 47 -0.70 3.36 3.47
CA LEU A 47 0.61 2.75 3.67
C LEU A 47 1.49 2.89 2.42
N GLY A 48 2.69 3.47 2.61
CA GLY A 48 3.59 3.78 1.50
C GLY A 48 2.96 4.79 0.54
N CYS A 49 2.44 5.87 1.09
CA CYS A 49 1.63 6.87 0.38
C CYS A 49 2.36 7.55 -0.79
N GLY A 50 3.69 7.42 -0.89
CA GLY A 50 4.49 8.07 -1.91
C GLY A 50 4.21 9.57 -2.00
N ASN A 51 3.92 10.08 -3.20
CA ASN A 51 3.60 11.51 -3.41
C ASN A 51 2.24 11.94 -2.86
N GLY A 52 1.54 11.06 -2.14
CA GLY A 52 0.29 11.35 -1.46
C GLY A 52 -0.94 11.48 -2.36
N ARG A 53 -0.85 11.18 -3.66
CA ARG A 53 -1.95 11.40 -4.62
C ARG A 53 -3.27 10.77 -4.21
N ASP A 54 -3.23 9.55 -3.65
CA ASP A 54 -4.42 8.83 -3.19
C ASP A 54 -4.85 9.33 -1.80
N THR A 55 -3.90 9.65 -0.92
CA THR A 55 -4.17 10.31 0.38
C THR A 55 -4.88 11.64 0.19
N PHE A 56 -4.38 12.50 -0.70
CA PHE A 56 -5.04 13.78 -1.04
C PHE A 56 -6.41 13.58 -1.68
N TYR A 57 -6.56 12.54 -2.51
CA TYR A 57 -7.85 12.22 -3.11
C TYR A 57 -8.90 11.84 -2.06
N PHE A 58 -8.57 10.96 -1.12
CA PHE A 58 -9.48 10.61 -0.03
C PHE A 58 -9.82 11.81 0.86
N ASN A 59 -8.84 12.69 1.12
CA ASN A 59 -9.11 13.91 1.87
C ASN A 59 -10.07 14.87 1.14
N LYS A 60 -10.02 14.95 -0.20
CA LYS A 60 -11.01 15.70 -1.01
C LYS A 60 -12.43 15.11 -0.93
N LEU A 61 -12.58 13.89 -0.45
CA LEU A 61 -13.87 13.27 -0.14
C LEU A 61 -14.29 13.52 1.33
N ASN A 62 -13.71 14.51 2.00
CA ASN A 62 -13.93 14.89 3.40
C ASN A 62 -13.55 13.78 4.41
N LEU A 63 -12.61 12.89 4.04
CA LEU A 63 -12.13 11.85 4.93
C LEU A 63 -10.90 12.33 5.71
N LYS A 64 -10.80 11.94 6.97
CA LYS A 64 -9.54 12.04 7.73
C LYS A 64 -8.52 11.05 7.17
N CYS A 65 -7.31 11.51 6.88
CA CYS A 65 -6.29 10.70 6.21
C CYS A 65 -4.94 10.81 6.90
N ILE A 66 -4.22 9.69 6.97
CA ILE A 66 -2.82 9.65 7.42
C ILE A 66 -2.00 8.92 6.36
N GLY A 67 -1.17 9.65 5.62
CA GLY A 67 -0.19 9.06 4.70
C GLY A 67 1.09 8.69 5.43
N ILE A 68 1.54 7.45 5.27
CA ILE A 68 2.78 6.93 5.88
C ILE A 68 3.74 6.52 4.77
N ASP A 69 4.99 6.99 4.86
CA ASP A 69 6.07 6.53 3.99
C ASP A 69 7.41 6.55 4.75
N LYS A 70 8.38 5.74 4.31
CA LYS A 70 9.75 5.73 4.86
C LYS A 70 10.61 6.88 4.33
N SER A 71 10.31 7.38 3.13
CA SER A 71 11.09 8.42 2.47
C SER A 71 10.92 9.77 3.18
N LYS A 72 12.05 10.35 3.61
CA LYS A 72 12.09 11.70 4.18
C LYS A 72 11.69 12.74 3.13
N VAL A 73 12.22 12.57 1.91
CA VAL A 73 12.03 13.52 0.81
C VAL A 73 10.55 13.67 0.48
N ILE A 74 9.84 12.54 0.26
CA ILE A 74 8.45 12.61 -0.18
C ILE A 74 7.52 13.08 0.93
N ILE A 75 7.77 12.67 2.18
CA ILE A 75 6.96 13.14 3.31
C ILE A 75 7.12 14.65 3.53
N SER A 76 8.33 15.20 3.40
CA SER A 76 8.54 16.64 3.48
C SER A 76 7.81 17.38 2.35
N LYS A 77 7.86 16.89 1.11
CA LYS A 77 7.11 17.45 -0.03
C LYS A 77 5.59 17.41 0.22
N ASN A 78 5.07 16.30 0.74
CA ASN A 78 3.64 16.15 1.03
C ASN A 78 3.16 17.09 2.13
N LYS A 79 3.95 17.27 3.20
CA LYS A 79 3.65 18.20 4.28
C LYS A 79 3.53 19.65 3.77
N LYS A 80 4.41 20.07 2.85
CA LYS A 80 4.35 21.41 2.23
C LYS A 80 3.10 21.60 1.35
N LYS A 81 2.58 20.51 0.75
CA LYS A 81 1.38 20.55 -0.11
C LYS A 81 0.06 20.43 0.67
N LYS A 82 0.14 20.10 1.94
CA LYS A 82 -1.03 19.92 2.80
C LYS A 82 -1.78 21.26 2.97
N LYS A 83 -3.11 21.24 2.73
CA LYS A 83 -4.00 22.42 2.85
C LYS A 83 -5.15 22.19 3.85
N SER A 84 -5.18 21.06 4.58
CA SER A 84 -6.27 20.69 5.48
C SER A 84 -5.71 20.00 6.71
N ASP A 85 -6.32 20.27 7.88
CA ASP A 85 -5.95 19.61 9.13
C ASP A 85 -6.46 18.17 9.24
N PHE A 86 -7.37 17.78 8.37
CA PHE A 86 -7.85 16.39 8.25
C PHE A 86 -6.87 15.46 7.53
N ILE A 87 -5.71 15.96 7.06
CA ILE A 87 -4.68 15.15 6.42
C ILE A 87 -3.34 15.30 7.14
N LEU A 88 -2.73 14.17 7.47
CA LEU A 88 -1.40 14.11 8.09
C LEU A 88 -0.46 13.26 7.26
N PHE A 89 0.81 13.65 7.21
CA PHE A 89 1.88 12.85 6.62
C PHE A 89 2.95 12.55 7.67
N LYS A 90 3.22 11.24 7.87
CA LYS A 90 4.17 10.77 8.89
C LYS A 90 5.27 9.91 8.24
N ARG A 91 6.54 10.27 8.49
CA ARG A 91 7.66 9.40 8.14
C ARG A 91 7.72 8.25 9.15
N LYS A 92 7.29 7.06 8.74
CA LYS A 92 7.27 5.88 9.60
C LYS A 92 7.55 4.60 8.80
N ASN A 93 8.10 3.62 9.50
CA ASN A 93 8.12 2.26 9.01
C ASN A 93 6.82 1.56 9.43
N PHE A 94 5.91 1.34 8.48
CA PHE A 94 4.59 0.76 8.75
C PHE A 94 4.65 -0.66 9.37
N SER A 95 5.74 -1.43 9.13
CA SER A 95 5.92 -2.75 9.77
C SER A 95 6.25 -2.68 11.27
N LYS A 96 6.47 -1.48 11.79
CA LYS A 96 6.74 -1.21 13.22
C LYS A 96 5.67 -0.29 13.85
N CYS A 97 4.56 -0.01 13.14
CA CYS A 97 3.51 0.87 13.64
C CYS A 97 2.55 0.13 14.55
N ASN A 98 2.20 0.75 15.67
CA ASN A 98 0.96 0.48 16.37
C ASN A 98 -0.10 1.42 15.77
N PHE A 99 -1.02 0.89 14.98
CA PHE A 99 -2.02 1.69 14.26
C PHE A 99 -3.06 2.28 15.20
N ASP A 100 -3.46 1.58 16.27
CA ASP A 100 -4.44 2.06 17.24
C ASP A 100 -3.98 3.33 17.98
N LYS A 101 -2.64 3.46 18.19
CA LYS A 101 -2.05 4.68 18.79
C LYS A 101 -1.94 5.86 17.81
N MET A 102 -2.25 5.66 16.55
CA MET A 102 -2.16 6.70 15.52
C MET A 102 -3.44 7.49 15.34
N VAL A 103 -4.56 6.92 15.78
CA VAL A 103 -5.91 7.45 15.60
C VAL A 103 -6.76 7.23 16.87
N ASN A 104 -7.69 8.13 17.11
CA ASN A 104 -8.61 8.02 18.26
C ASN A 104 -9.82 7.14 17.93
N ASN A 105 -10.29 7.18 16.68
CA ASN A 105 -11.49 6.49 16.19
C ASN A 105 -11.13 5.24 15.36
N LYS A 106 -12.15 4.56 14.82
CA LYS A 106 -11.96 3.50 13.82
C LYS A 106 -11.14 3.97 12.65
N PHE A 107 -10.41 3.05 12.03
CA PHE A 107 -9.62 3.35 10.84
C PHE A 107 -9.69 2.21 9.82
N SER A 108 -9.34 2.54 8.60
CA SER A 108 -9.17 1.58 7.51
C SER A 108 -7.78 1.73 6.90
N ILE A 109 -7.18 0.62 6.52
CA ILE A 109 -5.88 0.60 5.87
C ILE A 109 -6.06 0.55 4.37
N TYR A 110 -5.42 1.49 3.67
CA TYR A 110 -5.25 1.48 2.23
C TYR A 110 -3.81 1.12 1.89
N SER A 111 -3.61 0.04 1.14
CA SER A 111 -2.30 -0.56 0.84
C SER A 111 -2.19 -0.83 -0.65
N ARG A 112 -1.76 0.20 -1.40
CA ARG A 112 -1.54 0.09 -2.83
C ARG A 112 -0.06 -0.12 -3.12
N PHE A 113 0.26 -1.23 -3.78
CA PHE A 113 1.62 -1.56 -4.23
C PHE A 113 2.65 -1.75 -3.09
N ILE A 114 2.17 -2.07 -1.88
CA ILE A 114 3.04 -2.31 -0.73
C ILE A 114 3.46 -3.77 -0.62
N LEU A 115 2.53 -4.72 -0.71
CA LEU A 115 2.86 -6.13 -0.49
C LEU A 115 3.93 -6.65 -1.45
N HIS A 116 3.93 -6.15 -2.69
CA HIS A 116 4.94 -6.55 -3.66
C HIS A 116 6.27 -5.75 -3.55
N ALA A 117 6.31 -4.71 -2.74
CA ALA A 117 7.52 -3.92 -2.51
C ALA A 117 8.28 -4.30 -1.24
N ILE A 118 7.76 -5.26 -0.46
CA ILE A 118 8.33 -5.71 0.81
C ILE A 118 8.60 -7.21 0.81
N ASP A 119 9.58 -7.63 1.61
CA ASP A 119 9.87 -9.05 1.84
C ASP A 119 8.83 -9.72 2.76
N GLU A 120 8.86 -11.06 2.80
CA GLU A 120 7.92 -11.86 3.60
C GLU A 120 8.00 -11.56 5.10
N ASN A 121 9.19 -11.32 5.64
CA ASN A 121 9.34 -10.99 7.06
C ASN A 121 8.73 -9.64 7.39
N THR A 122 8.91 -8.66 6.51
CA THR A 122 8.28 -7.34 6.64
C THR A 122 6.76 -7.47 6.51
N GLU A 123 6.26 -8.30 5.59
CA GLU A 123 4.83 -8.59 5.46
C GLU A 123 4.27 -9.25 6.73
N LYS A 124 4.93 -10.29 7.27
CA LYS A 124 4.52 -10.97 8.51
C LYS A 124 4.38 -9.95 9.66
N LYS A 125 5.36 -9.06 9.83
CA LYS A 125 5.32 -8.00 10.85
C LYS A 125 4.18 -7.01 10.60
N LEU A 126 3.97 -6.59 9.36
CA LEU A 126 2.88 -5.71 8.98
C LEU A 126 1.51 -6.35 9.31
N PHE A 127 1.28 -7.59 8.89
CA PHE A 127 0.03 -8.29 9.19
C PHE A 127 -0.16 -8.52 10.69
N LYS A 128 0.88 -8.86 11.46
CA LYS A 128 0.81 -8.92 12.92
C LYS A 128 0.27 -7.62 13.50
N ASN A 129 0.82 -6.46 13.07
CA ASN A 129 0.37 -5.15 13.54
C ASN A 129 -1.05 -4.79 13.09
N ILE A 130 -1.43 -5.19 11.87
CA ILE A 130 -2.79 -5.00 11.33
C ILE A 130 -3.79 -5.83 12.16
N LEU A 131 -3.47 -7.11 12.40
CA LEU A 131 -4.37 -8.03 13.07
C LEU A 131 -4.51 -7.76 14.57
N SER A 132 -3.48 -7.20 15.22
CA SER A 132 -3.55 -6.78 16.63
C SER A 132 -4.36 -5.50 16.85
N SER A 133 -4.70 -4.78 15.78
CA SER A 133 -5.44 -3.51 15.89
C SER A 133 -6.92 -3.74 16.16
N LYS A 134 -7.42 -3.19 17.26
CA LYS A 134 -8.83 -3.29 17.68
C LYS A 134 -9.76 -2.31 16.94
N LYS A 135 -9.20 -1.19 16.45
CA LYS A 135 -9.95 -0.13 15.77
C LYS A 135 -10.01 -0.29 14.25
N LEU A 136 -9.34 -1.32 13.69
CA LEU A 136 -9.34 -1.59 12.25
C LEU A 136 -10.73 -2.02 11.78
N GLU A 137 -11.22 -1.39 10.70
CA GLU A 137 -12.51 -1.73 10.10
C GLU A 137 -12.37 -2.36 8.72
N TYR A 138 -11.67 -1.70 7.80
CA TYR A 138 -11.45 -2.22 6.45
C TYR A 138 -9.98 -2.30 6.10
N LEU A 139 -9.67 -3.27 5.25
CA LEU A 139 -8.37 -3.43 4.60
C LEU A 139 -8.58 -3.42 3.08
N PHE A 140 -7.98 -2.42 2.41
CA PHE A 140 -7.96 -2.27 0.96
C PHE A 140 -6.57 -2.62 0.45
N ILE A 141 -6.45 -3.59 -0.45
CA ILE A 141 -5.17 -4.04 -1.01
C ILE A 141 -5.21 -4.02 -2.53
N GLU A 142 -4.16 -3.46 -3.16
CA GLU A 142 -3.82 -3.68 -4.57
C GLU A 142 -2.35 -4.11 -4.65
N ALA A 143 -2.08 -5.28 -5.24
CA ALA A 143 -0.73 -5.83 -5.35
C ALA A 143 -0.54 -6.64 -6.64
N ARG A 144 0.72 -6.73 -7.14
CA ARG A 144 1.06 -7.59 -8.27
C ARG A 144 0.93 -9.06 -7.89
N SER A 145 0.33 -9.83 -8.78
CA SER A 145 0.13 -11.27 -8.68
C SER A 145 1.33 -12.06 -9.22
N ILE A 146 1.42 -13.34 -8.85
CA ILE A 146 2.31 -14.31 -9.49
C ILE A 146 1.98 -14.54 -10.97
N ASN A 147 0.78 -14.17 -11.43
CA ASN A 147 0.35 -14.23 -12.82
C ASN A 147 0.71 -12.97 -13.63
N ASP A 148 1.52 -12.07 -13.06
CA ASP A 148 2.03 -10.88 -13.74
C ASP A 148 3.11 -11.28 -14.76
N LYS A 149 3.13 -10.63 -15.94
CA LYS A 149 4.11 -10.87 -16.99
C LYS A 149 5.57 -10.67 -16.57
N LEU A 150 5.82 -9.93 -15.50
CA LEU A 150 7.16 -9.74 -14.95
C LEU A 150 7.55 -10.81 -13.94
N TYR A 151 6.66 -11.77 -13.63
CA TYR A 151 7.01 -12.91 -12.78
C TYR A 151 8.09 -13.76 -13.44
N GLY A 152 9.12 -14.13 -12.68
CA GLY A 152 10.24 -14.90 -13.21
C GLY A 152 11.35 -14.05 -13.87
N ILE A 153 11.09 -12.77 -14.17
CA ILE A 153 12.06 -11.91 -14.85
C ILE A 153 13.02 -11.27 -13.83
N GLY A 154 14.33 -11.36 -14.15
CA GLY A 154 15.41 -10.80 -13.33
C GLY A 154 16.02 -11.79 -12.34
N LYS A 155 16.88 -11.29 -11.44
CA LYS A 155 17.59 -12.11 -10.45
C LYS A 155 16.62 -12.56 -9.36
N LYS A 156 16.39 -13.88 -9.23
CA LYS A 156 15.60 -14.45 -8.12
C LYS A 156 16.31 -14.22 -6.79
N VAL A 157 15.60 -13.68 -5.80
CA VAL A 157 16.17 -13.31 -4.48
C VAL A 157 15.31 -13.79 -3.30
N GLY A 158 14.30 -14.61 -3.56
CA GLY A 158 13.44 -15.23 -2.56
C GLY A 158 12.23 -15.88 -3.18
N ASN A 159 11.31 -16.37 -2.35
CA ASN A 159 10.06 -16.96 -2.81
C ASN A 159 9.23 -15.88 -3.52
N HIS A 160 8.90 -16.12 -4.82
CA HIS A 160 8.20 -15.18 -5.69
C HIS A 160 8.83 -13.77 -5.76
N ALA A 161 10.15 -13.64 -5.44
CA ALA A 161 10.84 -12.36 -5.34
C ALA A 161 12.00 -12.24 -6.31
N TYR A 162 12.03 -11.14 -7.07
CA TYR A 162 12.99 -10.88 -8.13
C TYR A 162 13.51 -9.43 -8.06
N ILE A 163 14.72 -9.21 -8.56
CA ILE A 163 15.32 -7.88 -8.78
C ILE A 163 15.55 -7.70 -10.26
N THR A 164 14.92 -6.67 -10.82
CA THR A 164 15.25 -6.09 -12.12
C THR A 164 15.91 -4.74 -11.88
N THR A 165 15.21 -3.61 -12.06
CA THR A 165 15.64 -2.27 -11.65
C THR A 165 15.49 -2.04 -10.15
N HIS A 166 14.61 -2.79 -9.49
CA HIS A 166 14.34 -2.77 -8.05
C HIS A 166 13.72 -4.09 -7.61
N TYR A 167 13.60 -4.29 -6.30
CA TYR A 167 12.98 -5.46 -5.71
C TYR A 167 11.47 -5.49 -5.97
N ARG A 168 10.98 -6.64 -6.45
CA ARG A 168 9.54 -6.97 -6.51
C ARG A 168 9.30 -8.38 -6.00
N ARG A 169 8.25 -8.53 -5.22
CA ARG A 169 7.71 -9.81 -4.82
C ARG A 169 6.30 -9.93 -5.37
N PHE A 170 5.99 -11.04 -5.99
CA PHE A 170 4.68 -11.30 -6.55
C PHE A 170 3.83 -12.07 -5.55
N ILE A 171 2.55 -11.75 -5.46
CA ILE A 171 1.66 -12.28 -4.44
C ILE A 171 0.82 -13.43 -5.03
N ASP A 172 0.80 -14.55 -4.33
CA ASP A 172 -0.07 -15.68 -4.66
C ASP A 172 -1.51 -15.34 -4.23
N PRO A 173 -2.47 -15.27 -5.19
CA PRO A 173 -3.86 -14.88 -4.89
C PRO A 173 -4.53 -15.84 -3.94
N LYS A 174 -4.32 -17.16 -4.11
CA LYS A 174 -4.95 -18.20 -3.29
C LYS A 174 -4.47 -18.10 -1.84
N LYS A 175 -3.15 -17.98 -1.63
CA LYS A 175 -2.57 -17.82 -0.29
C LYS A 175 -3.01 -16.51 0.37
N LEU A 176 -3.08 -15.40 -0.38
CA LEU A 176 -3.57 -14.13 0.16
C LEU A 176 -5.04 -14.23 0.59
N LYS A 177 -5.90 -14.80 -0.27
CA LYS A 177 -7.33 -14.97 0.02
C LYS A 177 -7.55 -15.84 1.26
N SER A 178 -6.90 -17.00 1.35
CA SER A 178 -6.97 -17.90 2.50
C SER A 178 -6.53 -17.19 3.79
N LYS A 179 -5.38 -16.51 3.78
CA LYS A 179 -4.87 -15.75 4.92
C LYS A 179 -5.84 -14.67 5.40
N LEU A 180 -6.44 -13.92 4.48
CA LEU A 180 -7.37 -12.85 4.84
C LEU A 180 -8.70 -13.39 5.35
N SER A 181 -9.22 -14.48 4.78
CA SER A 181 -10.52 -15.07 5.16
C SER A 181 -10.55 -15.56 6.60
N MET A 182 -9.41 -15.86 7.21
CA MET A 182 -9.33 -16.22 8.63
C MET A 182 -9.75 -15.07 9.55
N PHE A 183 -9.51 -13.82 9.18
CA PHE A 183 -9.66 -12.65 10.05
C PHE A 183 -10.63 -11.60 9.52
N PHE A 184 -11.04 -11.73 8.26
CA PHE A 184 -11.84 -10.73 7.55
C PHE A 184 -12.97 -11.38 6.77
N ASN A 185 -14.10 -10.69 6.69
CA ASN A 185 -15.16 -10.93 5.71
C ASN A 185 -14.73 -10.29 4.38
N ILE A 186 -14.43 -11.11 3.38
CA ILE A 186 -14.00 -10.64 2.05
C ILE A 186 -15.21 -10.06 1.31
N LYS A 187 -15.21 -8.75 1.09
CA LYS A 187 -16.26 -8.03 0.36
C LYS A 187 -16.00 -7.96 -1.14
N TYR A 188 -14.73 -8.03 -1.52
CA TYR A 188 -14.29 -8.09 -2.91
C TYR A 188 -12.92 -8.75 -2.99
N PHE A 189 -12.75 -9.65 -3.93
CA PHE A 189 -11.48 -10.25 -4.27
C PHE A 189 -11.49 -10.59 -5.75
N ASN A 190 -10.64 -9.94 -6.52
CA ASN A 190 -10.48 -10.25 -7.93
C ASN A 190 -9.05 -10.01 -8.40
N GLU A 191 -8.62 -10.78 -9.37
CA GLU A 191 -7.35 -10.63 -10.07
C GLU A 191 -7.64 -10.33 -11.54
N ALA A 192 -7.01 -9.26 -12.07
CA ALA A 192 -7.13 -8.92 -13.48
C ALA A 192 -5.96 -8.04 -13.96
N VAL A 193 -5.74 -8.03 -15.26
CA VAL A 193 -5.00 -6.98 -15.99
C VAL A 193 -5.90 -5.77 -16.24
N GLY A 194 -5.33 -4.63 -16.63
CA GLY A 194 -6.10 -3.42 -16.93
C GLY A 194 -6.44 -2.55 -15.72
N TYR A 195 -6.31 -3.04 -14.51
CA TYR A 195 -6.59 -2.26 -13.30
C TYR A 195 -5.72 -1.02 -13.12
N SER A 196 -4.45 -1.06 -13.55
CA SER A 196 -3.51 0.04 -13.37
C SER A 196 -2.51 0.12 -14.51
N LYS A 197 -3.02 0.38 -15.71
CA LYS A 197 -2.19 0.56 -16.91
C LYS A 197 -1.39 1.86 -16.80
N LEU A 198 -0.08 1.78 -17.01
CA LEU A 198 0.81 2.95 -17.04
C LEU A 198 1.85 2.76 -18.15
N LYS A 199 1.75 3.55 -19.23
CA LYS A 199 2.58 3.39 -20.43
C LYS A 199 2.49 1.94 -20.96
N HIS A 200 3.61 1.25 -21.04
CA HIS A 200 3.71 -0.15 -21.51
C HIS A 200 3.48 -1.18 -20.38
N ASP A 201 3.33 -0.74 -19.14
CA ASP A 201 3.10 -1.63 -17.99
C ASP A 201 1.60 -1.80 -17.75
N ASN A 202 1.12 -3.03 -17.97
CA ASN A 202 -0.26 -3.46 -17.69
C ASN A 202 -0.22 -4.70 -16.80
N PRO A 203 0.01 -4.51 -15.50
CA PRO A 203 0.25 -5.60 -14.57
C PRO A 203 -1.01 -6.44 -14.30
N SER A 204 -0.80 -7.74 -14.01
CA SER A 204 -1.80 -8.55 -13.33
C SER A 204 -1.84 -8.17 -11.85
N LEU A 205 -2.98 -7.64 -11.40
CA LEU A 205 -3.16 -7.12 -10.05
C LEU A 205 -4.30 -7.81 -9.33
N ILE A 206 -4.04 -8.12 -8.06
CA ILE A 206 -5.06 -8.54 -7.11
C ILE A 206 -5.62 -7.28 -6.45
N ARG A 207 -6.96 -7.14 -6.44
CA ARG A 207 -7.68 -6.14 -5.64
C ARG A 207 -8.49 -6.82 -4.56
N VAL A 208 -8.38 -6.33 -3.35
CA VAL A 208 -9.10 -6.84 -2.19
C VAL A 208 -9.78 -5.72 -1.43
N ILE A 209 -11.01 -5.97 -1.01
CA ILE A 209 -11.70 -5.22 0.03
C ILE A 209 -12.16 -6.22 1.07
N ALA A 210 -11.68 -6.04 2.29
CA ALA A 210 -11.94 -6.94 3.41
C ALA A 210 -12.38 -6.15 4.64
N LYS A 211 -13.48 -6.55 5.27
CA LYS A 211 -14.01 -5.96 6.50
C LYS A 211 -13.59 -6.83 7.69
N ARG A 212 -13.10 -6.22 8.76
CA ARG A 212 -12.75 -6.94 10.00
C ARG A 212 -13.97 -7.72 10.51
N LYS A 213 -13.75 -8.98 10.94
CA LYS A 213 -14.75 -9.79 11.63
C LYS A 213 -15.01 -9.23 13.01
#